data_5a8d02f27f90856849942c39296cac95
#
_entry.id   5a8d02f27f90856849942c39296cac95
#
_cell.length_a   1.000
_cell.length_b   1.000
_cell.length_c   1.000
_cell.angle_alpha   90.00
_cell.angle_beta   90.00
_cell.angle_gamma   90.00
#
_symmetry.space_group_name_H-M   'P 1'
#
loop_
_entity.id
_entity.type
_entity.pdbx_description
1 polymer ?
#
loop_
_entity_poly.entity_id
_entity_poly.type
_entity_poly.pdbx_seq_one_letter_code
_entity_poly.pdbx_strand_id
1 'polypeptide(L)'
;MKHTDIRDCFEKEELVGSKLTVCGWVRTSRDSKNMAFLELNDGTTLKHLQIVIDKGSLTPDAEALKLGASLKVVGTLVNSRNNSVEVNAEEIVVLGKCPQDYPLQKKRHTLEFMRSMPHLRTRTNTFNAVLRVRSVMAEAIHDYFQSRGYVYVHTPLIT
;
A
#
# COMPACT_ATOMS: atom_id res chain seq x y z
N MET A 1 1.51 1.21 -17.31
CA MET A 1 0.08 0.90 -17.07
C MET A 1 -0.50 2.05 -16.28
N LYS A 2 -1.56 2.70 -16.78
CA LYS A 2 -2.19 3.82 -16.04
C LYS A 2 -3.05 3.23 -14.91
N HIS A 3 -2.82 3.65 -13.67
CA HIS A 3 -3.58 3.25 -12.49
C HIS A 3 -3.80 4.47 -11.60
N THR A 4 -4.73 4.36 -10.67
CA THR A 4 -5.04 5.39 -9.67
C THR A 4 -4.28 5.07 -8.40
N ASP A 5 -3.60 6.05 -7.81
CA ASP A 5 -2.94 5.91 -6.53
C ASP A 5 -3.97 5.66 -5.42
N ILE A 6 -3.64 4.77 -4.48
CA ILE A 6 -4.53 4.48 -3.34
C ILE A 6 -4.79 5.73 -2.50
N ARG A 7 -3.80 6.62 -2.38
CA ARG A 7 -3.98 7.92 -1.73
C ARG A 7 -5.12 8.73 -2.37
N ASP A 8 -5.16 8.79 -3.70
CA ASP A 8 -6.16 9.54 -4.44
C ASP A 8 -7.59 9.00 -4.20
N CYS A 9 -7.74 7.68 -3.99
CA CYS A 9 -9.03 7.09 -3.63
C CYS A 9 -9.58 7.61 -2.29
N PHE A 10 -8.72 8.05 -1.37
CA PHE A 10 -9.11 8.60 -0.08
C PHE A 10 -9.26 10.13 -0.08
N GLU A 11 -8.60 10.83 -1.00
CA GLU A 11 -8.52 12.29 -1.02
C GLU A 11 -9.44 12.94 -2.06
N LYS A 12 -9.80 12.21 -3.12
CA LYS A 12 -10.58 12.72 -4.24
C LYS A 12 -12.00 12.15 -4.24
N GLU A 13 -12.94 12.90 -3.67
CA GLU A 13 -14.35 12.51 -3.59
C GLU A 13 -14.99 12.29 -4.97
N GLU A 14 -14.51 13.00 -5.99
CA GLU A 14 -15.00 12.88 -7.36
C GLU A 14 -14.75 11.48 -7.98
N LEU A 15 -13.88 10.68 -7.39
CA LEU A 15 -13.63 9.31 -7.83
C LEU A 15 -14.68 8.31 -7.33
N VAL A 16 -15.48 8.68 -6.33
CA VAL A 16 -16.54 7.81 -5.81
C VAL A 16 -17.62 7.61 -6.89
N GLY A 17 -18.00 6.36 -7.09
CA GLY A 17 -18.91 5.94 -8.16
C GLY A 17 -18.23 5.68 -9.50
N SER A 18 -16.94 6.02 -9.64
CA SER A 18 -16.21 5.78 -10.89
C SER A 18 -15.55 4.41 -10.91
N LYS A 19 -15.41 3.87 -12.12
CA LYS A 19 -14.61 2.68 -12.39
C LYS A 19 -13.14 3.06 -12.50
N LEU A 20 -12.29 2.41 -11.71
CA LEU A 20 -10.86 2.70 -11.66
C LEU A 20 -10.01 1.43 -11.60
N THR A 21 -8.72 1.61 -11.80
CA THR A 21 -7.71 0.56 -11.66
C THR A 21 -6.77 0.94 -10.54
N VAL A 22 -6.60 0.05 -9.56
CA VAL A 22 -5.59 0.20 -8.50
C VAL A 22 -4.60 -0.96 -8.56
N CYS A 23 -3.35 -0.67 -8.20
CA CYS A 23 -2.30 -1.67 -8.06
C CYS A 23 -1.75 -1.61 -6.64
N GLY A 24 -1.36 -2.75 -6.08
CA GLY A 24 -0.78 -2.77 -4.73
C GLY A 24 -0.48 -4.16 -4.23
N TRP A 25 0.02 -4.22 -3.00
CA TRP A 25 0.32 -5.46 -2.31
C TRP A 25 -0.75 -5.76 -1.27
N VAL A 26 -1.14 -7.04 -1.19
CA VAL A 26 -2.09 -7.53 -0.19
C VAL A 26 -1.47 -7.44 1.20
N ARG A 27 -2.13 -6.69 2.09
CA ARG A 27 -1.74 -6.49 3.48
C ARG A 27 -2.50 -7.40 4.44
N THR A 28 -3.79 -7.54 4.20
CA THR A 28 -4.64 -8.49 4.89
C THR A 28 -5.61 -9.14 3.93
N SER A 29 -6.06 -10.32 4.29
CA SER A 29 -7.06 -11.07 3.55
C SER A 29 -8.02 -11.72 4.54
N ARG A 30 -9.32 -11.63 4.24
CA ARG A 30 -10.37 -12.38 4.92
C ARG A 30 -11.19 -13.06 3.84
N ASP A 31 -11.24 -14.36 3.93
CA ASP A 31 -12.01 -15.19 3.02
C ASP A 31 -13.23 -15.79 3.72
N SER A 32 -14.40 -15.62 3.15
CA SER A 32 -15.65 -16.22 3.62
C SER A 32 -16.37 -16.92 2.47
N LYS A 33 -17.49 -17.59 2.77
CA LYS A 33 -18.19 -18.41 1.79
C LYS A 33 -18.62 -17.63 0.54
N ASN A 34 -19.17 -16.44 0.70
CA ASN A 34 -19.78 -15.66 -0.38
C ASN A 34 -18.96 -14.44 -0.77
N MET A 35 -18.10 -13.95 0.11
CA MET A 35 -17.35 -12.70 -0.06
C MET A 35 -15.90 -12.91 0.33
N ALA A 36 -14.99 -12.22 -0.33
CA ALA A 36 -13.63 -12.05 0.16
C ALA A 36 -13.31 -10.57 0.29
N PHE A 37 -12.49 -10.23 1.28
CA PHE A 37 -12.06 -8.88 1.57
C PHE A 37 -10.53 -8.85 1.59
N LEU A 38 -9.95 -7.98 0.79
CA LEU A 38 -8.51 -7.73 0.79
C LEU A 38 -8.26 -6.28 1.22
N GLU A 39 -7.16 -6.05 1.88
CA GLU A 39 -6.60 -4.71 2.05
C GLU A 39 -5.37 -4.57 1.17
N LEU A 40 -5.39 -3.61 0.26
CA LEU A 40 -4.26 -3.26 -0.60
C LEU A 40 -3.55 -2.00 -0.10
N ASN A 41 -2.25 -1.97 -0.31
CA ASN A 41 -1.43 -0.78 -0.11
C ASN A 41 -0.38 -0.68 -1.23
N ASP A 42 -0.26 0.49 -1.83
CA ASP A 42 0.70 0.80 -2.90
C ASP A 42 1.91 1.62 -2.40
N GLY A 43 1.92 1.98 -1.12
CA GLY A 43 2.95 2.81 -0.51
C GLY A 43 2.70 4.32 -0.59
N THR A 44 1.69 4.80 -1.33
CA THR A 44 1.38 6.24 -1.43
C THR A 44 0.79 6.81 -0.15
N THR A 45 0.15 5.97 0.67
CA THR A 45 -0.46 6.34 1.96
C THR A 45 -0.20 5.26 3.02
N LEU A 46 -0.39 5.61 4.30
CA LEU A 46 -0.40 4.64 5.42
C LEU A 46 -1.72 3.88 5.53
N LYS A 47 -2.79 4.40 4.91
CA LYS A 47 -4.10 3.74 4.87
C LYS A 47 -4.06 2.55 3.92
N HIS A 48 -4.92 1.58 4.16
CA HIS A 48 -5.11 0.44 3.28
C HIS A 48 -6.49 0.54 2.62
N LEU A 49 -6.53 0.32 1.31
CA LEU A 49 -7.77 0.33 0.55
C LEU A 49 -8.42 -1.04 0.61
N GLN A 50 -9.68 -1.09 1.07
CA GLN A 50 -10.44 -2.33 1.09
C GLN A 50 -10.91 -2.67 -0.32
N ILE A 51 -10.69 -3.92 -0.72
CA ILE A 51 -11.20 -4.50 -1.94
C ILE A 51 -12.25 -5.54 -1.54
N VAL A 52 -13.45 -5.38 -2.06
CA VAL A 52 -14.58 -6.28 -1.82
C VAL A 52 -14.77 -7.16 -3.05
N ILE A 53 -14.80 -8.47 -2.85
CA ILE A 53 -14.93 -9.48 -3.89
C ILE A 53 -16.19 -10.26 -3.61
N ASP A 54 -17.16 -10.14 -4.49
CA ASP A 54 -18.34 -10.99 -4.50
C ASP A 54 -18.02 -12.28 -5.27
N LYS A 55 -17.97 -13.40 -4.57
CA LYS A 55 -17.66 -14.72 -5.15
C LYS A 55 -18.76 -15.26 -6.07
N GLY A 56 -19.95 -14.68 -6.04
CA GLY A 56 -21.00 -14.97 -6.98
C GLY A 56 -20.73 -14.45 -8.39
N SER A 57 -19.98 -13.35 -8.48
CA SER A 57 -19.64 -12.68 -9.75
C SER A 57 -18.17 -12.85 -10.16
N LEU A 58 -17.26 -12.94 -9.18
CA LEU A 58 -15.82 -13.02 -9.42
C LEU A 58 -15.16 -14.05 -8.50
N THR A 59 -14.64 -15.13 -9.08
CA THR A 59 -13.83 -16.12 -8.32
C THR A 59 -12.37 -15.71 -8.35
N PRO A 60 -11.81 -15.24 -7.21
CA PRO A 60 -10.41 -14.83 -7.17
C PRO A 60 -9.48 -16.06 -7.26
N ASP A 61 -8.34 -15.89 -7.92
CA ASP A 61 -7.24 -16.86 -7.81
C ASP A 61 -6.81 -16.97 -6.33
N ALA A 62 -6.55 -18.20 -5.87
CA ALA A 62 -6.05 -18.44 -4.52
C ALA A 62 -4.74 -17.68 -4.22
N GLU A 63 -3.93 -17.41 -5.24
CA GLU A 63 -2.72 -16.59 -5.13
C GLU A 63 -3.03 -15.11 -4.83
N ALA A 64 -4.18 -14.59 -5.31
CA ALA A 64 -4.62 -13.22 -5.03
C ALA A 64 -4.97 -13.00 -3.55
N LEU A 65 -5.33 -14.05 -2.83
CA LEU A 65 -5.70 -13.98 -1.42
C LEU A 65 -4.49 -14.06 -0.48
N LYS A 66 -3.29 -14.32 -0.99
CA LYS A 66 -2.07 -14.45 -0.17
C LYS A 66 -1.52 -13.09 0.24
N LEU A 67 -1.12 -12.99 1.50
CA LEU A 67 -0.41 -11.80 2.01
C LEU A 67 0.88 -11.57 1.22
N GLY A 68 1.09 -10.32 0.82
CA GLY A 68 2.27 -9.92 0.06
C GLY A 68 2.15 -10.16 -1.45
N ALA A 69 1.09 -10.80 -1.94
CA ALA A 69 0.84 -10.87 -3.38
C ALA A 69 0.65 -9.46 -3.95
N SER A 70 1.12 -9.26 -5.17
CA SER A 70 0.99 -8.01 -5.91
C SER A 70 -0.17 -8.15 -6.90
N LEU A 71 -1.14 -7.24 -6.81
CA LEU A 71 -2.37 -7.29 -7.57
C LEU A 71 -2.59 -6.03 -8.39
N LYS A 72 -3.25 -6.21 -9.54
CA LYS A 72 -4.00 -5.18 -10.24
C LYS A 72 -5.48 -5.49 -10.04
N VAL A 73 -6.23 -4.52 -9.58
CA VAL A 73 -7.68 -4.62 -9.37
C VAL A 73 -8.38 -3.56 -10.20
N VAL A 74 -9.38 -3.98 -10.96
CA VAL A 74 -10.31 -3.08 -11.66
C VAL A 74 -11.66 -3.20 -10.98
N GLY A 75 -12.29 -2.08 -10.67
CA GLY A 75 -13.58 -2.07 -10.00
C GLY A 75 -14.11 -0.67 -9.75
N THR A 76 -15.26 -0.59 -9.12
CA THR A 76 -15.94 0.67 -8.81
C THR A 76 -15.63 1.10 -7.38
N LEU A 77 -15.16 2.36 -7.21
CA LEU A 77 -14.94 2.95 -5.90
C LEU A 77 -16.28 3.34 -5.29
N VAL A 78 -16.56 2.90 -4.08
CA VAL A 78 -17.80 3.19 -3.37
C VAL A 78 -17.54 3.61 -1.93
N ASN A 79 -18.50 4.31 -1.33
CA ASN A 79 -18.45 4.62 0.09
C ASN A 79 -18.69 3.35 0.92
N SER A 80 -17.81 3.11 1.87
CA SER A 80 -17.95 2.04 2.86
C SER A 80 -18.82 2.48 4.03
N ARG A 81 -19.39 1.51 4.78
CA ARG A 81 -20.24 1.78 5.94
C ARG A 81 -19.54 2.54 7.07
N ASN A 82 -18.21 2.57 7.09
CA ASN A 82 -17.41 3.18 8.17
C ASN A 82 -16.87 4.57 7.79
N ASN A 83 -17.56 5.35 6.96
CA ASN A 83 -17.11 6.65 6.47
C ASN A 83 -15.73 6.60 5.79
N SER A 84 -15.42 5.49 5.13
CA SER A 84 -14.23 5.28 4.32
C SER A 84 -14.67 4.91 2.91
N VAL A 85 -13.72 4.57 2.06
CA VAL A 85 -13.96 4.10 0.70
C VAL A 85 -13.48 2.66 0.52
N GLU A 86 -14.11 1.94 -0.40
CA GLU A 86 -13.76 0.59 -0.78
C GLU A 86 -13.98 0.39 -2.29
N VAL A 87 -13.31 -0.59 -2.87
CA VAL A 87 -13.46 -0.95 -4.29
C VAL A 87 -14.23 -2.25 -4.41
N ASN A 88 -15.36 -2.22 -5.08
CA ASN A 88 -16.06 -3.42 -5.52
C ASN A 88 -15.35 -3.98 -6.75
N ALA A 89 -14.64 -5.10 -6.58
CA ALA A 89 -13.81 -5.68 -7.62
C ALA A 89 -14.62 -6.31 -8.73
N GLU A 90 -14.28 -6.00 -9.97
CA GLU A 90 -14.84 -6.61 -11.18
C GLU A 90 -13.80 -7.49 -11.89
N GLU A 91 -12.52 -7.15 -11.76
CA GLU A 91 -11.40 -7.92 -12.31
C GLU A 91 -10.21 -7.88 -11.33
N ILE A 92 -9.56 -9.01 -11.13
CA ILE A 92 -8.33 -9.12 -10.34
C ILE A 92 -7.30 -9.89 -11.14
N VAL A 93 -6.12 -9.29 -11.30
CA VAL A 93 -4.97 -9.91 -11.96
C VAL A 93 -3.83 -10.00 -10.96
N VAL A 94 -3.29 -11.21 -10.77
CA VAL A 94 -2.09 -11.42 -9.97
C VAL A 94 -0.87 -11.00 -10.79
N LEU A 95 -0.23 -9.90 -10.41
CA LEU A 95 0.99 -9.40 -11.04
C LEU A 95 2.24 -10.12 -10.50
N GLY A 96 2.20 -10.49 -9.23
CA GLY A 96 3.28 -11.21 -8.59
C GLY A 96 2.77 -12.08 -7.45
N LYS A 97 3.18 -13.35 -7.47
CA LYS A 97 2.86 -14.32 -6.41
C LYS A 97 3.73 -14.06 -5.19
N CYS A 98 3.22 -14.40 -4.01
CA CYS A 98 3.97 -14.36 -2.77
C CYS A 98 4.38 -15.76 -2.35
N PRO A 99 5.67 -16.03 -2.09
CA PRO A 99 6.13 -17.33 -1.64
C PRO A 99 5.59 -17.64 -0.23
N GLN A 100 5.51 -18.94 0.12
CA GLN A 100 4.95 -19.39 1.40
C GLN A 100 5.80 -18.97 2.61
N ASP A 101 7.08 -18.79 2.41
CA ASP A 101 8.08 -18.39 3.42
C ASP A 101 8.19 -16.86 3.58
N TYR A 102 7.25 -16.08 3.00
CA TYR A 102 7.23 -14.62 3.14
C TYR A 102 7.23 -14.22 4.63
N PRO A 103 8.25 -13.47 5.11
CA PRO A 103 8.48 -13.34 6.55
C PRO A 103 7.50 -12.39 7.25
N LEU A 104 6.89 -11.43 6.51
CA LEU A 104 5.95 -10.48 7.09
C LEU A 104 4.53 -11.05 7.15
N GLN A 105 4.33 -12.01 8.05
CA GLN A 105 3.04 -12.63 8.30
C GLN A 105 2.11 -11.71 9.12
N LYS A 106 0.81 -12.04 9.18
CA LYS A 106 -0.20 -11.31 9.96
C LYS A 106 -0.02 -11.55 11.47
N LYS A 107 1.11 -11.09 12.02
CA LYS A 107 1.44 -11.14 13.45
C LYS A 107 2.29 -9.92 13.81
N ARG A 108 2.35 -9.63 15.10
CA ARG A 108 3.25 -8.58 15.59
C ARG A 108 4.70 -9.04 15.43
N HIS A 109 5.53 -8.21 14.81
CA HIS A 109 6.95 -8.42 14.66
C HIS A 109 7.73 -7.48 15.58
N THR A 110 8.83 -7.95 16.17
CA THR A 110 9.73 -7.12 16.96
C THR A 110 10.53 -6.19 16.05
N LEU A 111 11.02 -5.07 16.59
CA LEU A 111 11.87 -4.16 15.83
C LEU A 111 13.20 -4.83 15.41
N GLU A 112 13.72 -5.71 16.23
CA GLU A 112 14.94 -6.50 15.94
C GLU A 112 14.72 -7.42 14.75
N PHE A 113 13.64 -8.20 14.77
CA PHE A 113 13.28 -9.05 13.64
C PHE A 113 13.11 -8.23 12.34
N MET A 114 12.48 -7.06 12.41
CA MET A 114 12.32 -6.20 11.23
C MET A 114 13.67 -5.60 10.74
N ARG A 115 14.65 -5.41 11.62
CA ARG A 115 16.00 -4.97 11.23
C ARG A 115 16.78 -6.04 10.50
N SER A 116 16.51 -7.33 10.74
CA SER A 116 17.18 -8.41 10.01
C SER A 116 16.75 -8.51 8.54
N MET A 117 15.64 -7.84 8.15
CA MET A 117 15.15 -7.78 6.76
C MET A 117 14.93 -6.33 6.29
N PRO A 118 16.00 -5.55 6.08
CA PRO A 118 15.92 -4.11 5.81
C PRO A 118 15.13 -3.77 4.54
N HIS A 119 15.14 -4.63 3.53
CA HIS A 119 14.43 -4.46 2.27
C HIS A 119 12.90 -4.65 2.39
N LEU A 120 12.41 -5.42 3.37
CA LEU A 120 10.97 -5.66 3.58
C LEU A 120 10.37 -4.81 4.70
N ARG A 121 11.16 -4.37 5.68
CA ARG A 121 10.63 -3.64 6.85
C ARG A 121 9.87 -2.37 6.48
N THR A 122 10.19 -1.75 5.34
CA THR A 122 9.50 -0.57 4.81
C THR A 122 8.02 -0.82 4.53
N ARG A 123 7.63 -2.07 4.32
CA ARG A 123 6.24 -2.48 4.13
C ARG A 123 5.45 -2.56 5.45
N THR A 124 6.10 -2.44 6.59
CA THR A 124 5.42 -2.37 7.89
C THR A 124 5.01 -0.94 8.21
N ASN A 125 3.87 -0.75 8.89
CA ASN A 125 3.35 0.59 9.19
C ASN A 125 4.36 1.42 9.99
N THR A 126 5.04 0.79 10.97
CA THR A 126 6.04 1.48 11.82
C THR A 126 7.21 2.01 10.99
N PHE A 127 7.84 1.17 10.16
CA PHE A 127 9.00 1.63 9.38
C PHE A 127 8.60 2.51 8.20
N ASN A 128 7.42 2.32 7.62
CA ASN A 128 6.89 3.25 6.63
C ASN A 128 6.71 4.65 7.25
N ALA A 129 6.10 4.75 8.43
CA ALA A 129 5.94 6.03 9.14
C ALA A 129 7.29 6.66 9.47
N VAL A 130 8.24 5.90 10.03
CA VAL A 130 9.60 6.40 10.35
C VAL A 130 10.31 6.95 9.11
N LEU A 131 10.25 6.24 7.98
CA LEU A 131 10.92 6.69 6.77
C LEU A 131 10.26 7.92 6.14
N ARG A 132 8.93 8.05 6.23
CA ARG A 132 8.22 9.27 5.82
C ARG A 132 8.64 10.47 6.67
N VAL A 133 8.68 10.32 8.00
CA VAL A 133 9.16 11.37 8.90
C VAL A 133 10.59 11.74 8.56
N ARG A 134 11.48 10.78 8.35
CA ARG A 134 12.88 11.05 7.96
C ARG A 134 12.98 11.82 6.64
N SER A 135 12.16 11.48 5.64
CA SER A 135 12.14 12.18 4.36
C SER A 135 11.76 13.65 4.54
N VAL A 136 10.65 13.92 5.22
CA VAL A 136 10.17 15.29 5.49
C VAL A 136 11.18 16.08 6.33
N MET A 137 11.79 15.45 7.34
CA MET A 137 12.81 16.13 8.17
C MET A 137 14.07 16.48 7.39
N ALA A 138 14.51 15.62 6.47
CA ALA A 138 15.66 15.92 5.62
C ALA A 138 15.36 17.12 4.70
N GLU A 139 14.20 17.15 4.07
CA GLU A 139 13.73 18.27 3.27
C GLU A 139 13.68 19.57 4.09
N ALA A 140 13.03 19.53 5.26
CA ALA A 140 12.91 20.69 6.15
C ALA A 140 14.26 21.27 6.58
N ILE A 141 15.27 20.43 6.80
CA ILE A 141 16.64 20.88 7.12
C ILE A 141 17.25 21.61 5.92
N HIS A 142 17.11 21.05 4.72
CA HIS A 142 17.61 21.69 3.51
C HIS A 142 16.93 23.04 3.27
N ASP A 143 15.61 23.09 3.37
CA ASP A 143 14.82 24.31 3.19
C ASP A 143 15.21 25.39 4.20
N TYR A 144 15.41 25.00 5.47
CA TYR A 144 15.81 25.92 6.52
C TYR A 144 17.13 26.62 6.21
N PHE A 145 18.15 25.90 5.76
CA PHE A 145 19.45 26.48 5.46
C PHE A 145 19.43 27.24 4.12
N GLN A 146 18.86 26.65 3.07
CA GLN A 146 18.84 27.28 1.74
C GLN A 146 18.03 28.57 1.71
N SER A 147 16.89 28.63 2.42
CA SER A 147 16.10 29.88 2.55
C SER A 147 16.83 31.01 3.25
N ARG A 148 17.92 30.72 3.96
CA ARG A 148 18.81 31.68 4.64
C ARG A 148 20.09 31.99 3.86
N GLY A 149 20.17 31.57 2.59
CA GLY A 149 21.29 31.86 1.70
C GLY A 149 22.49 30.89 1.84
N TYR A 150 22.35 29.81 2.61
CA TYR A 150 23.38 28.77 2.64
C TYR A 150 23.34 27.93 1.37
N VAL A 151 24.51 27.53 0.89
CA VAL A 151 24.68 26.64 -0.25
C VAL A 151 24.91 25.21 0.22
N TYR A 152 24.09 24.28 -0.24
CA TYR A 152 24.33 22.85 0.00
C TYR A 152 25.44 22.35 -0.90
N VAL A 153 26.53 21.87 -0.31
CA VAL A 153 27.65 21.27 -1.03
C VAL A 153 27.71 19.80 -0.69
N HIS A 154 27.50 18.96 -1.72
CA HIS A 154 27.65 17.52 -1.59
C HIS A 154 29.12 17.12 -1.73
N THR A 155 29.80 16.99 -0.60
CA THR A 155 31.21 16.56 -0.58
C THR A 155 31.33 15.03 -0.56
N PRO A 156 32.33 14.43 -1.24
CA PRO A 156 32.56 12.99 -1.13
C PRO A 156 32.98 12.62 0.30
N LEU A 157 32.47 11.48 0.77
CA LEU A 157 32.81 10.92 2.09
C LEU A 157 34.07 10.03 2.05
N ILE A 158 34.43 9.55 0.87
CA ILE A 158 35.59 8.70 0.62
C ILE A 158 36.37 9.32 -0.52
N THR A 159 37.66 9.56 -0.31
CA THR A 159 38.63 10.09 -1.28
C THR A 159 39.67 9.02 -1.61
#